data_5a90d5271656df62ba504453f97bbaf2
#
_entry.id   5a90d5271656df62ba504453f97bbaf2
#
_cell.length_a   1.000
_cell.length_b   1.000
_cell.length_c   1.000
_cell.angle_alpha   90.00
_cell.angle_beta   90.00
_cell.angle_gamma   90.00
#
_symmetry.space_group_name_H-M   'P 1'
#
loop_
_entity.id
_entity.type
_entity.pdbx_description
1 polymer ?
#
loop_
_entity_poly.entity_id
_entity_poly.type
_entity_poly.pdbx_seq_one_letter_code
_entity_poly.pdbx_strand_id
1 'polypeptide(L)'
;MRPLSDRTPKPLLRYCGKRLIDWQIEAMARGGVRHFVVNTAHLADQFPAALGNGSDRGLMIEYSREGDTEADALETLGGIARALPLLSPDGQTPFIVAAGDIVTDFDYGALAARAGKLARGEADAHLVLVENPSFHPQGDMALTDGLVRRAPRQYTFASIGLYSPRIFRDVEIRPCKLFPWLYRFCDQGRVTGEVFRGLWKNIGTPQQLED
;
A
#
# COMPACT_ATOMS: atom_id res chain seq x y z
N MET A 1 -4.55 17.83 -3.79
CA MET A 1 -3.47 18.33 -2.90
C MET A 1 -2.71 19.55 -3.44
N ARG A 2 -2.83 19.91 -4.72
CA ARG A 2 -2.27 21.17 -5.23
C ARG A 2 -2.94 22.39 -4.54
N PRO A 3 -2.17 23.44 -4.23
CA PRO A 3 -0.76 23.65 -4.63
C PRO A 3 0.28 23.02 -3.68
N LEU A 4 -0.13 22.44 -2.55
CA LEU A 4 0.81 21.89 -1.53
C LEU A 4 1.72 20.83 -2.11
N SER A 5 1.17 19.91 -2.91
CA SER A 5 1.92 18.82 -3.52
C SER A 5 2.88 19.25 -4.64
N ASP A 6 2.83 20.51 -5.08
CA ASP A 6 3.79 21.04 -6.07
C ASP A 6 5.18 21.28 -5.45
N ARG A 7 5.24 21.44 -4.12
CA ARG A 7 6.48 21.72 -3.37
C ARG A 7 6.91 20.61 -2.43
N THR A 8 5.96 19.78 -1.99
CA THR A 8 6.22 18.69 -1.04
C THR A 8 5.43 17.45 -1.48
N PRO A 9 6.05 16.29 -1.64
CA PRO A 9 5.33 15.06 -1.94
C PRO A 9 4.18 14.83 -0.97
N LYS A 10 3.02 14.41 -1.46
CA LYS A 10 1.83 14.20 -0.63
C LYS A 10 2.11 13.39 0.65
N PRO A 11 2.86 12.25 0.61
CA PRO A 11 3.14 11.48 1.83
C PRO A 11 3.99 12.21 2.87
N LEU A 12 4.70 13.28 2.47
CA LEU A 12 5.49 14.11 3.38
C LEU A 12 4.73 15.30 3.96
N LEU A 13 3.50 15.57 3.50
CA LEU A 13 2.63 16.59 4.10
C LEU A 13 2.25 16.18 5.53
N ARG A 14 2.00 17.17 6.37
CA ARG A 14 1.71 16.94 7.80
C ARG A 14 0.21 16.86 8.06
N TYR A 15 -0.15 15.89 8.86
CA TYR A 15 -1.48 15.69 9.44
C TYR A 15 -1.32 15.46 10.95
N CYS A 16 -2.02 16.21 11.79
CA CYS A 16 -1.87 16.15 13.26
C CYS A 16 -0.40 16.20 13.71
N GLY A 17 0.38 17.14 13.15
CA GLY A 17 1.78 17.38 13.54
C GLY A 17 2.81 16.39 12.97
N LYS A 18 2.41 15.30 12.35
CA LYS A 18 3.26 14.23 11.81
C LYS A 18 3.09 14.10 10.30
N ARG A 19 4.13 13.68 9.54
CA ARG A 19 4.01 13.42 8.12
C ARG A 19 3.06 12.23 7.88
N LEU A 20 2.27 12.27 6.81
CA LEU A 20 1.32 11.19 6.48
C LEU A 20 2.01 9.82 6.43
N ILE A 21 3.16 9.73 5.76
CA ILE A 21 3.91 8.47 5.66
C ILE A 21 4.42 7.96 7.01
N ASP A 22 4.72 8.83 7.98
CA ASP A 22 5.16 8.38 9.31
C ASP A 22 4.04 7.67 10.08
N TRP A 23 2.77 8.03 9.87
CA TRP A 23 1.63 7.30 10.43
C TRP A 23 1.64 5.85 9.96
N GLN A 24 1.89 5.61 8.67
CA GLN A 24 1.96 4.26 8.12
C GLN A 24 3.20 3.49 8.59
N ILE A 25 4.37 4.11 8.51
CA ILE A 25 5.63 3.47 8.95
C ILE A 25 5.53 3.05 10.42
N GLU A 26 5.01 3.91 11.30
CA GLU A 26 4.86 3.59 12.71
C GLU A 26 3.80 2.51 12.97
N ALA A 27 2.67 2.54 12.26
CA ALA A 27 1.65 1.50 12.37
C ALA A 27 2.20 0.13 11.96
N MET A 28 2.90 0.05 10.83
CA MET A 28 3.56 -1.16 10.37
C MET A 28 4.68 -1.61 11.33
N ALA A 29 5.49 -0.68 11.85
CA ALA A 29 6.57 -0.97 12.79
C ALA A 29 6.03 -1.54 14.12
N ARG A 30 4.89 -1.04 14.61
CA ARG A 30 4.18 -1.63 15.77
C ARG A 30 3.74 -3.07 15.47
N GLY A 31 3.31 -3.34 14.23
CA GLY A 31 2.96 -4.69 13.76
C GLY A 31 4.17 -5.60 13.48
N GLY A 32 5.40 -5.15 13.75
CA GLY A 32 6.61 -5.97 13.63
C GLY A 32 7.37 -5.79 12.31
N VAL A 33 6.90 -4.96 11.37
CA VAL A 33 7.64 -4.66 10.14
C VAL A 33 8.90 -3.86 10.47
N ARG A 34 10.04 -4.26 9.92
CA ARG A 34 11.33 -3.60 10.16
C ARG A 34 12.03 -3.13 8.87
N HIS A 35 11.69 -3.70 7.74
CA HIS A 35 12.22 -3.33 6.43
C HIS A 35 11.12 -2.68 5.60
N PHE A 36 11.42 -1.51 5.07
CA PHE A 36 10.50 -0.68 4.28
C PHE A 36 11.15 -0.34 2.93
N VAL A 37 10.36 -0.40 1.89
CA VAL A 37 10.71 0.12 0.57
C VAL A 37 9.73 1.24 0.23
N VAL A 38 10.23 2.44 0.01
CA VAL A 38 9.42 3.61 -0.33
C VAL A 38 9.56 3.88 -1.82
N ASN A 39 8.47 3.72 -2.56
CA ASN A 39 8.42 4.10 -3.97
C ASN A 39 8.34 5.63 -4.11
N THR A 40 9.18 6.19 -4.94
CA THR A 40 9.31 7.65 -5.14
C THR A 40 9.35 8.00 -6.61
N ALA A 41 8.65 9.05 -7.03
CA ALA A 41 8.72 9.64 -8.35
C ALA A 41 8.86 11.16 -8.25
N HIS A 42 7.76 11.87 -8.08
CA HIS A 42 7.74 13.32 -7.94
C HIS A 42 8.49 13.79 -6.70
N LEU A 43 9.47 14.72 -6.87
CA LEU A 43 10.31 15.25 -5.79
C LEU A 43 11.01 14.16 -4.96
N ALA A 44 11.48 13.11 -5.63
CA ALA A 44 12.00 11.88 -5.03
C ALA A 44 13.08 12.12 -3.97
N ASP A 45 13.96 13.12 -4.18
CA ASP A 45 15.08 13.42 -3.27
C ASP A 45 14.64 13.94 -1.90
N GLN A 46 13.40 14.42 -1.77
CA GLN A 46 12.86 14.84 -0.47
C GLN A 46 12.59 13.68 0.49
N PHE A 47 12.37 12.47 -0.02
CA PHE A 47 12.08 11.31 0.83
C PHE A 47 13.31 10.88 1.65
N PRO A 48 14.50 10.64 1.08
CA PRO A 48 15.69 10.33 1.86
C PRO A 48 16.07 11.46 2.83
N ALA A 49 15.92 12.71 2.41
CA ALA A 49 16.17 13.86 3.28
C ALA A 49 15.23 13.92 4.49
N ALA A 50 13.97 13.47 4.32
CA ALA A 50 12.95 13.50 5.36
C ALA A 50 12.94 12.25 6.26
N LEU A 51 13.22 11.06 5.72
CA LEU A 51 13.05 9.79 6.42
C LEU A 51 14.38 9.12 6.79
N GLY A 52 15.50 9.51 6.14
CA GLY A 52 16.78 8.84 6.30
C GLY A 52 16.74 7.38 5.85
N ASN A 53 17.61 6.56 6.42
CA ASN A 53 17.62 5.10 6.22
C ASN A 53 16.86 4.33 7.33
N GLY A 54 16.24 5.02 8.27
CA GLY A 54 15.45 4.45 9.35
C GLY A 54 16.22 3.94 10.56
N SER A 55 17.56 3.98 10.54
CA SER A 55 18.40 3.42 11.61
C SER A 55 18.17 4.07 12.99
N ASP A 56 17.85 5.35 13.02
CA ASP A 56 17.47 6.11 14.22
C ASP A 56 16.19 5.59 14.89
N ARG A 57 15.37 4.85 14.16
CA ARG A 57 14.10 4.24 14.61
C ARG A 57 14.17 2.72 14.72
N GLY A 58 15.36 2.13 14.56
CA GLY A 58 15.54 0.68 14.51
C GLY A 58 14.87 0.02 13.29
N LEU A 59 14.77 0.77 12.20
CA LEU A 59 14.18 0.34 10.95
C LEU A 59 15.23 0.34 9.83
N MET A 60 14.95 -0.32 8.72
CA MET A 60 15.66 -0.20 7.46
C MET A 60 14.70 0.38 6.43
N ILE A 61 15.06 1.52 5.84
CA ILE A 61 14.27 2.18 4.79
C ILE A 61 15.12 2.27 3.54
N GLU A 62 14.65 1.66 2.46
CA GLU A 62 15.20 1.73 1.13
C GLU A 62 14.24 2.47 0.19
N TYR A 63 14.75 2.97 -0.92
CA TYR A 63 13.99 3.78 -1.86
C TYR A 63 14.01 3.15 -3.25
N SER A 64 12.82 2.93 -3.80
CA SER A 64 12.64 2.52 -5.19
C SER A 64 12.25 3.75 -6.00
N ARG A 65 13.20 4.31 -6.76
CA ARG A 65 12.96 5.50 -7.58
C ARG A 65 12.31 5.11 -8.89
N GLU A 66 11.10 5.58 -9.13
CA GLU A 66 10.35 5.34 -10.37
C GLU A 66 10.75 6.31 -11.48
N GLY A 67 11.17 7.52 -11.12
CA GLY A 67 11.61 8.59 -11.99
C GLY A 67 11.81 9.89 -11.23
N ASP A 68 11.85 11.02 -11.95
CA ASP A 68 12.14 12.34 -11.38
C ASP A 68 10.92 13.27 -11.39
N THR A 69 9.92 12.94 -12.17
CA THR A 69 8.71 13.75 -12.36
C THR A 69 7.44 12.96 -12.08
N GLU A 70 6.31 13.66 -11.94
CA GLU A 70 4.99 13.05 -11.79
C GLU A 70 4.62 12.17 -13.00
N ALA A 71 5.12 12.51 -14.18
CA ALA A 71 4.87 11.74 -15.41
C ALA A 71 5.60 10.39 -15.45
N ASP A 72 6.65 10.24 -14.65
CA ASP A 72 7.44 9.02 -14.57
C ASP A 72 6.84 7.99 -13.59
N ALA A 73 5.78 8.37 -12.86
CA ALA A 73 5.14 7.50 -11.89
C ALA A 73 4.60 6.23 -12.57
N LEU A 74 4.99 5.08 -12.02
CA LEU A 74 4.66 3.76 -12.58
C LEU A 74 3.29 3.25 -12.15
N GLU A 75 2.53 4.05 -11.41
CA GLU A 75 1.30 3.59 -10.77
C GLU A 75 1.57 2.39 -9.85
N THR A 76 0.55 1.90 -9.16
CA THR A 76 0.76 0.91 -8.09
C THR A 76 1.38 -0.40 -8.59
N LEU A 77 0.89 -0.95 -9.71
CA LEU A 77 1.39 -2.25 -10.19
C LEU A 77 2.82 -2.15 -10.73
N GLY A 78 3.10 -1.15 -11.56
CA GLY A 78 4.43 -0.93 -12.10
C GLY A 78 5.45 -0.58 -11.03
N GLY A 79 5.07 0.22 -10.03
CA GLY A 79 5.89 0.54 -8.87
C GLY A 79 6.26 -0.68 -8.03
N ILE A 80 5.29 -1.58 -7.78
CA ILE A 80 5.55 -2.87 -7.10
C ILE A 80 6.53 -3.73 -7.92
N ALA A 81 6.30 -3.84 -9.23
CA ALA A 81 7.17 -4.64 -10.10
C ALA A 81 8.61 -4.13 -10.08
N ARG A 82 8.81 -2.80 -10.11
CA ARG A 82 10.14 -2.18 -9.99
C ARG A 82 10.79 -2.43 -8.64
N ALA A 83 10.02 -2.33 -7.55
CA ALA A 83 10.50 -2.50 -6.19
C ALA A 83 10.69 -3.98 -5.79
N LEU A 84 10.22 -4.93 -6.59
CA LEU A 84 10.17 -6.35 -6.25
C LEU A 84 11.49 -6.95 -5.77
N PRO A 85 12.66 -6.62 -6.38
CA PRO A 85 13.95 -7.13 -5.91
C PRO A 85 14.33 -6.67 -4.49
N LEU A 86 13.82 -5.51 -4.05
CA LEU A 86 14.02 -4.98 -2.69
C LEU A 86 12.97 -5.56 -1.73
N LEU A 87 11.71 -5.71 -2.18
CA LEU A 87 10.60 -6.20 -1.36
C LEU A 87 10.74 -7.69 -1.02
N SER A 88 11.20 -8.51 -1.95
CA SER A 88 11.34 -9.95 -1.79
C SER A 88 12.58 -10.45 -2.53
N PRO A 89 13.80 -10.23 -1.97
CA PRO A 89 15.06 -10.62 -2.62
C PRO A 89 15.16 -12.13 -2.90
N ASP A 90 14.50 -12.95 -2.09
CA ASP A 90 14.40 -14.41 -2.27
C ASP A 90 13.33 -14.83 -3.27
N GLY A 91 12.51 -13.89 -3.75
CA GLY A 91 11.38 -14.13 -4.65
C GLY A 91 10.27 -15.00 -4.05
N GLN A 92 10.24 -15.18 -2.73
CA GLN A 92 9.30 -16.09 -2.05
C GLN A 92 8.59 -15.43 -0.85
N THR A 93 9.27 -14.55 -0.12
CA THR A 93 8.73 -13.90 1.07
C THR A 93 7.60 -12.93 0.69
N PRO A 94 6.35 -13.13 1.19
CA PRO A 94 5.26 -12.18 1.00
C PRO A 94 5.57 -10.83 1.62
N PHE A 95 5.05 -9.76 1.02
CA PHE A 95 5.27 -8.40 1.47
C PHE A 95 3.97 -7.60 1.55
N ILE A 96 3.96 -6.59 2.42
CA ILE A 96 2.83 -5.67 2.59
C ILE A 96 3.03 -4.46 1.66
N VAL A 97 1.96 -4.04 1.02
CA VAL A 97 1.87 -2.75 0.32
C VAL A 97 0.80 -1.92 0.98
N ALA A 98 1.13 -0.68 1.32
CA ALA A 98 0.17 0.29 1.83
C ALA A 98 0.42 1.67 1.22
N ALA A 99 -0.65 2.44 1.01
CA ALA A 99 -0.55 3.80 0.54
C ALA A 99 -0.05 4.73 1.66
N GLY A 100 0.89 5.62 1.32
CA GLY A 100 1.55 6.53 2.28
C GLY A 100 0.69 7.72 2.74
N ASP A 101 -0.57 7.78 2.35
CA ASP A 101 -1.54 8.84 2.66
C ASP A 101 -2.75 8.32 3.47
N ILE A 102 -2.66 7.09 3.96
CA ILE A 102 -3.66 6.48 4.84
C ILE A 102 -3.22 6.66 6.30
N VAL A 103 -4.14 7.13 7.14
CA VAL A 103 -4.00 7.13 8.60
C VAL A 103 -4.93 6.09 9.18
N THR A 104 -4.38 5.14 9.94
CA THR A 104 -5.14 3.98 10.43
C THR A 104 -4.57 3.44 11.73
N ASP A 105 -5.44 2.82 12.53
CA ASP A 105 -5.10 1.99 13.69
C ASP A 105 -5.12 0.49 13.37
N PHE A 106 -5.11 0.12 12.07
CA PHE A 106 -5.05 -1.27 11.64
C PHE A 106 -3.82 -1.98 12.22
N ASP A 107 -4.04 -3.18 12.79
CA ASP A 107 -2.97 -4.02 13.31
C ASP A 107 -2.29 -4.80 12.16
N TYR A 108 -1.18 -4.28 11.67
CA TYR A 108 -0.39 -4.94 10.63
C TYR A 108 0.21 -6.29 11.08
N GLY A 109 0.33 -6.52 12.40
CA GLY A 109 0.77 -7.80 12.96
C GLY A 109 -0.19 -8.94 12.62
N ALA A 110 -1.49 -8.65 12.46
CA ALA A 110 -2.48 -9.64 12.05
C ALA A 110 -2.20 -10.22 10.65
N LEU A 111 -1.53 -9.48 9.77
CA LEU A 111 -1.16 -9.96 8.43
C LEU A 111 -0.07 -11.04 8.47
N ALA A 112 0.74 -11.11 9.54
CA ALA A 112 1.76 -12.15 9.69
C ALA A 112 1.14 -13.56 9.67
N ALA A 113 -0.04 -13.74 10.27
CA ALA A 113 -0.78 -15.00 10.25
C ALA A 113 -1.25 -15.39 8.84
N ARG A 114 -1.42 -14.42 7.94
CA ARG A 114 -1.81 -14.63 6.55
C ARG A 114 -0.61 -14.95 5.65
N ALA A 115 0.58 -14.42 5.99
CA ALA A 115 1.80 -14.59 5.19
C ALA A 115 2.14 -16.07 4.93
N GLY A 116 1.95 -16.95 5.93
CA GLY A 116 2.16 -18.38 5.76
C GLY A 116 1.30 -19.03 4.67
N LYS A 117 0.05 -18.61 4.52
CA LYS A 117 -0.84 -19.10 3.45
C LYS A 117 -0.35 -18.66 2.06
N LEU A 118 0.10 -17.42 1.93
CA LEU A 118 0.64 -16.90 0.67
C LEU A 118 1.95 -17.61 0.32
N ALA A 119 2.84 -17.81 1.29
CA ALA A 119 4.12 -18.51 1.08
C ALA A 119 3.91 -19.94 0.60
N ARG A 120 2.93 -20.68 1.16
CA ARG A 120 2.58 -22.03 0.71
C ARG A 120 1.79 -22.10 -0.59
N GLY A 121 1.43 -20.95 -1.15
CA GLY A 121 0.68 -20.91 -2.39
C GLY A 121 -0.82 -21.19 -2.25
N GLU A 122 -1.38 -21.11 -1.07
CA GLU A 122 -2.82 -21.27 -0.82
C GLU A 122 -3.63 -20.04 -1.26
N ALA A 123 -3.01 -18.85 -1.22
CA ALA A 123 -3.55 -17.60 -1.75
C ALA A 123 -2.44 -16.80 -2.43
N ASP A 124 -2.80 -15.80 -3.23
CA ASP A 124 -1.90 -14.92 -3.96
C ASP A 124 -1.82 -13.52 -3.34
N ALA A 125 -2.92 -13.10 -2.73
CA ALA A 125 -2.99 -11.84 -2.00
C ALA A 125 -4.00 -11.92 -0.85
N HIS A 126 -3.86 -11.01 0.11
CA HIS A 126 -4.86 -10.73 1.15
C HIS A 126 -5.08 -9.23 1.23
N LEU A 127 -6.33 -8.79 1.07
CA LEU A 127 -6.69 -7.37 1.03
C LEU A 127 -7.44 -6.95 2.28
N VAL A 128 -7.13 -5.76 2.78
CA VAL A 128 -7.93 -5.10 3.81
C VAL A 128 -8.97 -4.23 3.13
N LEU A 129 -10.22 -4.40 3.52
CA LEU A 129 -11.37 -3.67 3.01
C LEU A 129 -11.95 -2.81 4.12
N VAL A 130 -12.61 -1.72 3.75
CA VAL A 130 -13.37 -0.86 4.66
C VAL A 130 -14.77 -0.64 4.12
N GLU A 131 -15.69 -0.21 4.96
CA GLU A 131 -16.99 0.25 4.53
C GLU A 131 -16.85 1.42 3.55
N ASN A 132 -17.75 1.55 2.58
CA ASN A 132 -17.65 2.57 1.56
C ASN A 132 -17.71 3.97 2.18
N PRO A 133 -16.65 4.78 2.09
CA PRO A 133 -16.65 6.13 2.61
C PRO A 133 -17.55 7.04 1.75
N SER A 134 -17.98 8.17 2.32
CA SER A 134 -18.87 9.11 1.62
C SER A 134 -18.31 9.65 0.30
N PHE A 135 -17.00 9.76 0.18
CA PHE A 135 -16.33 10.19 -1.06
C PHE A 135 -16.22 9.06 -2.11
N HIS A 136 -16.47 7.80 -1.73
CA HIS A 136 -16.46 6.63 -2.63
C HIS A 136 -17.62 5.66 -2.34
N PRO A 137 -18.88 6.13 -2.46
CA PRO A 137 -20.06 5.35 -2.04
C PRO A 137 -20.31 4.11 -2.88
N GLN A 138 -19.75 4.04 -4.08
CA GLN A 138 -19.91 2.90 -5.00
C GLN A 138 -19.02 1.70 -4.64
N GLY A 139 -17.94 1.93 -3.87
CA GLY A 139 -16.99 0.89 -3.49
C GLY A 139 -16.26 0.26 -4.66
N ASP A 140 -15.45 -0.75 -4.35
CA ASP A 140 -14.58 -1.43 -5.31
C ASP A 140 -14.95 -2.91 -5.48
N MET A 141 -15.30 -3.60 -4.40
CA MET A 141 -15.38 -5.06 -4.38
C MET A 141 -16.31 -5.60 -3.29
N ALA A 142 -16.51 -6.90 -3.28
CA ALA A 142 -17.22 -7.65 -2.23
C ALA A 142 -16.30 -8.62 -1.50
N LEU A 143 -16.75 -9.08 -0.35
CA LEU A 143 -16.14 -10.17 0.41
C LEU A 143 -17.20 -11.26 0.65
N THR A 144 -16.92 -12.47 0.15
CA THR A 144 -17.81 -13.64 0.34
C THR A 144 -16.96 -14.82 0.79
N ASP A 145 -17.29 -15.41 1.92
CA ASP A 145 -16.57 -16.56 2.50
C ASP A 145 -15.04 -16.32 2.62
N GLY A 146 -14.66 -15.07 2.99
CA GLY A 146 -13.26 -14.67 3.10
C GLY A 146 -12.53 -14.46 1.77
N LEU A 147 -13.23 -14.57 0.64
CA LEU A 147 -12.68 -14.34 -0.70
C LEU A 147 -13.17 -13.02 -1.28
N VAL A 148 -12.23 -12.26 -1.85
CA VAL A 148 -12.53 -11.02 -2.55
C VAL A 148 -13.21 -11.31 -3.89
N ARG A 149 -14.31 -10.60 -4.19
CA ARG A 149 -15.09 -10.70 -5.42
C ARG A 149 -15.25 -9.31 -6.06
N ARG A 150 -15.38 -9.27 -7.38
CA ARG A 150 -15.58 -8.00 -8.10
C ARG A 150 -16.93 -7.35 -7.83
N ALA A 151 -17.94 -8.14 -7.51
CA ALA A 151 -19.31 -7.69 -7.35
C ALA A 151 -20.08 -8.56 -6.32
N PRO A 152 -21.11 -7.99 -5.70
CA PRO A 152 -21.49 -6.56 -5.71
C PRO A 152 -20.43 -5.69 -5.00
N ARG A 153 -20.31 -4.40 -5.35
CA ARG A 153 -19.33 -3.48 -4.75
C ARG A 153 -19.81 -3.00 -3.38
N GLN A 154 -19.52 -3.77 -2.36
CA GLN A 154 -19.99 -3.55 -0.98
C GLN A 154 -18.94 -2.84 -0.12
N TYR A 155 -17.67 -2.93 -0.49
CA TYR A 155 -16.54 -2.43 0.27
C TYR A 155 -15.55 -1.68 -0.61
N THR A 156 -14.81 -0.78 0.02
CA THR A 156 -13.68 -0.06 -0.58
C THR A 156 -12.37 -0.75 -0.20
N PHE A 157 -11.44 -0.87 -1.14
CA PHE A 157 -10.08 -1.32 -0.86
C PHE A 157 -9.36 -0.28 0.02
N ALA A 158 -8.92 -0.69 1.20
CA ALA A 158 -8.29 0.21 2.16
C ALA A 158 -6.89 0.69 1.74
N SER A 159 -6.43 0.33 0.55
CA SER A 159 -5.05 0.55 0.09
C SER A 159 -4.01 -0.12 1.00
N ILE A 160 -4.38 -1.25 1.62
CA ILE A 160 -3.54 -2.11 2.44
C ILE A 160 -3.72 -3.54 1.96
N GLY A 161 -2.63 -4.18 1.56
CA GLY A 161 -2.67 -5.58 1.12
C GLY A 161 -1.36 -6.30 1.39
N LEU A 162 -1.45 -7.61 1.58
CA LEU A 162 -0.33 -8.54 1.64
C LEU A 162 -0.29 -9.34 0.35
N TYR A 163 0.87 -9.46 -0.27
CA TYR A 163 1.01 -10.04 -1.59
C TYR A 163 2.10 -11.11 -1.64
N SER A 164 1.86 -12.16 -2.42
CA SER A 164 2.90 -13.12 -2.82
C SER A 164 3.73 -12.53 -3.96
N PRO A 165 5.06 -12.56 -3.89
CA PRO A 165 5.92 -12.01 -4.94
C PRO A 165 5.75 -12.73 -6.29
N ARG A 166 5.31 -13.98 -6.28
CA ARG A 166 5.17 -14.81 -7.49
C ARG A 166 4.23 -14.21 -8.52
N ILE A 167 3.19 -13.45 -8.10
CA ILE A 167 2.24 -12.88 -9.06
C ILE A 167 2.80 -11.69 -9.83
N PHE A 168 3.91 -11.11 -9.36
CA PHE A 168 4.54 -9.94 -9.98
C PHE A 168 5.74 -10.28 -10.87
N ARG A 169 6.21 -11.53 -10.92
CA ARG A 169 7.45 -11.93 -11.62
C ARG A 169 7.50 -11.53 -13.09
N ASP A 170 6.34 -11.65 -13.76
CA ASP A 170 6.24 -11.40 -15.20
C ASP A 170 5.56 -10.04 -15.50
N VAL A 171 5.46 -9.18 -14.50
CA VAL A 171 4.89 -7.85 -14.67
C VAL A 171 5.95 -6.91 -15.26
N GLU A 172 5.65 -6.33 -16.41
CA GLU A 172 6.51 -5.34 -17.04
C GLU A 172 6.58 -4.05 -16.19
N ILE A 173 7.79 -3.48 -16.07
CA ILE A 173 8.02 -2.20 -15.39
C ILE A 173 7.56 -1.07 -16.31
N ARG A 174 6.29 -0.67 -16.17
CA ARG A 174 5.67 0.43 -16.89
C ARG A 174 4.49 0.99 -16.10
N PRO A 175 4.01 2.20 -16.42
CA PRO A 175 2.82 2.75 -15.77
C PRO A 175 1.64 1.78 -15.89
N CYS A 176 1.22 1.20 -14.77
CA CYS A 176 0.12 0.25 -14.73
C CYS A 176 -0.56 0.25 -13.35
N LYS A 177 -1.89 0.30 -13.36
CA LYS A 177 -2.71 0.24 -12.14
C LYS A 177 -2.82 -1.19 -11.63
N LEU A 178 -2.86 -1.34 -10.31
CA LEU A 178 -3.08 -2.64 -9.66
C LEU A 178 -4.44 -3.25 -10.06
N PHE A 179 -5.48 -2.42 -10.11
CA PHE A 179 -6.77 -2.82 -10.67
C PHE A 179 -6.95 -2.20 -12.07
N PRO A 180 -7.46 -2.95 -13.06
CA PRO A 180 -8.14 -4.25 -12.95
C PRO A 180 -7.25 -5.50 -12.94
N TRP A 181 -5.91 -5.37 -13.01
CA TRP A 181 -4.99 -6.51 -13.12
C TRP A 181 -5.19 -7.55 -12.01
N LEU A 182 -5.36 -7.14 -10.76
CA LEU A 182 -5.53 -8.04 -9.61
C LEU A 182 -6.86 -8.81 -9.65
N TYR A 183 -7.88 -8.31 -10.33
CA TYR A 183 -9.18 -8.99 -10.42
C TYR A 183 -9.11 -10.38 -11.05
N ARG A 184 -8.14 -10.63 -11.93
CA ARG A 184 -7.95 -11.97 -12.50
C ARG A 184 -7.69 -13.03 -11.42
N PHE A 185 -7.00 -12.66 -10.35
CA PHE A 185 -6.75 -13.55 -9.21
C PHE A 185 -7.97 -13.64 -8.28
N CYS A 186 -8.76 -12.56 -8.17
CA CYS A 186 -10.04 -12.62 -7.47
C CYS A 186 -11.01 -13.61 -8.14
N ASP A 187 -11.07 -13.60 -9.47
CA ASP A 187 -11.93 -14.49 -10.26
C ASP A 187 -11.51 -15.96 -10.09
N GLN A 188 -10.25 -16.23 -9.84
CA GLN A 188 -9.70 -17.56 -9.57
C GLN A 188 -9.85 -17.99 -8.10
N GLY A 189 -10.43 -17.14 -7.22
CA GLY A 189 -10.54 -17.42 -5.79
C GLY A 189 -9.19 -17.39 -5.06
N ARG A 190 -8.21 -16.68 -5.61
CA ARG A 190 -6.84 -16.61 -5.11
C ARG A 190 -6.56 -15.39 -4.23
N VAL A 191 -7.54 -14.50 -4.06
CA VAL A 191 -7.44 -13.29 -3.23
C VAL A 191 -8.38 -13.42 -2.05
N THR A 192 -7.81 -13.48 -0.86
CA THR A 192 -8.56 -13.44 0.39
C THR A 192 -8.67 -12.00 0.89
N GLY A 193 -9.54 -11.75 1.86
CA GLY A 193 -9.67 -10.43 2.44
C GLY A 193 -10.34 -10.44 3.81
N GLU A 194 -10.33 -9.27 4.44
CA GLU A 194 -11.03 -8.99 5.68
C GLU A 194 -11.60 -7.57 5.67
N VAL A 195 -12.68 -7.34 6.43
CA VAL A 195 -13.26 -6.01 6.61
C VAL A 195 -12.76 -5.42 7.92
N PHE A 196 -12.03 -4.32 7.81
CA PHE A 196 -11.56 -3.53 8.94
C PHE A 196 -12.60 -2.46 9.29
N ARG A 197 -12.93 -2.33 10.58
CA ARG A 197 -13.93 -1.41 11.11
C ARG A 197 -13.37 -0.39 12.11
N GLY A 198 -12.04 -0.32 12.26
CA GLY A 198 -11.36 0.68 13.08
C GLY A 198 -11.17 2.01 12.37
N LEU A 199 -10.26 2.83 12.87
CA LEU A 199 -9.91 4.10 12.27
C LEU A 199 -9.21 3.90 10.93
N TRP A 200 -9.81 4.42 9.86
CA TRP A 200 -9.21 4.50 8.55
C TRP A 200 -9.59 5.83 7.88
N LYS A 201 -8.58 6.61 7.55
CA LYS A 201 -8.74 7.90 6.86
C LYS A 201 -7.81 7.94 5.64
N ASN A 202 -8.36 8.20 4.47
CA ASN A 202 -7.57 8.55 3.28
C ASN A 202 -7.48 10.07 3.20
N ILE A 203 -6.30 10.62 3.40
CA ILE A 203 -6.07 12.06 3.38
C ILE A 203 -5.79 12.49 1.93
N GLY A 204 -6.84 12.76 1.17
CA GLY A 204 -6.79 13.05 -0.27
C GLY A 204 -6.87 14.53 -0.64
N THR A 205 -7.35 15.40 0.26
CA THR A 205 -7.60 16.83 -0.02
C THR A 205 -6.90 17.74 1.00
N PRO A 206 -6.64 19.03 0.67
CA PRO A 206 -6.11 19.99 1.62
C PRO A 206 -6.99 20.14 2.88
N GLN A 207 -8.31 20.11 2.71
CA GLN A 207 -9.25 20.22 3.83
C GLN A 207 -9.10 19.08 4.83
N GLN A 208 -8.87 17.86 4.34
CA GLN A 208 -8.63 16.70 5.20
C GLN A 208 -7.29 16.72 5.96
N LEU A 209 -6.36 17.62 5.58
CA LEU A 209 -5.13 17.83 6.36
C LEU A 209 -5.36 18.73 7.58
N GLU A 210 -6.43 19.56 7.57
CA GLU A 210 -6.77 20.51 8.62
C GLU A 210 -7.68 19.90 9.70
N ASP A 211 -8.34 18.78 9.40
CA ASP A 211 -9.23 18.02 10.30
C ASP A 211 -8.44 17.13 11.29
#